data_d1654ecce1b3467ec4a3bfce79372153
#
_entry.id   d1654ecce1b3467ec4a3bfce79372153
#
_cell.length_a   1.000
_cell.length_b   1.000
_cell.length_c   1.000
_cell.angle_alpha   90.00
_cell.angle_beta   90.00
_cell.angle_gamma   90.00
#
_symmetry.space_group_name_H-M   'P 1'
#
loop_
_entity.id
_entity.type
_entity.pdbx_description
1 polymer ?
#
loop_
_entity_poly.entity_id
_entity_poly.type
_entity_poly.pdbx_seq_one_letter_code
_entity_poly.pdbx_strand_id
1 'polypeptide(L)'
;MYARVITVQWKMDHIEQAAAFFRDEVATALKTQPGFANTRMLVDHETGKGMMVTVWQGEADLKASETNGFLQEQLLRLSQFFAAAPTVDRYTICVNA
;
A
#
# COMPACT_ATOMS: atom_id res chain seq x y z
N MET A 1 -12.08 -10.18 6.92
CA MET A 1 -10.90 -9.36 6.70
C MET A 1 -11.16 -8.31 5.61
N TYR A 2 -10.41 -7.27 5.60
CA TYR A 2 -10.61 -6.12 4.71
C TYR A 2 -9.30 -5.79 4.02
N ALA A 3 -9.38 -5.28 2.78
CA ALA A 3 -8.22 -4.88 2.01
C ALA A 3 -8.33 -3.43 1.56
N ARG A 4 -7.21 -2.71 1.65
CA ARG A 4 -7.05 -1.42 0.98
C ARG A 4 -6.14 -1.65 -0.21
N VAL A 5 -6.60 -1.23 -1.38
CA VAL A 5 -5.87 -1.35 -2.63
C VAL A 5 -5.53 0.04 -3.13
N ILE A 6 -4.25 0.32 -3.25
CA ILE A 6 -3.75 1.59 -3.76
C ILE A 6 -3.18 1.33 -5.14
N THR A 7 -3.86 1.84 -6.16
CA THR A 7 -3.44 1.70 -7.55
C THR A 7 -2.49 2.83 -7.89
N VAL A 8 -1.33 2.48 -8.45
CA VAL A 8 -0.24 3.43 -8.70
C VAL A 8 0.30 3.29 -10.12
N GLN A 9 0.94 4.35 -10.58
CA GLN A 9 1.83 4.33 -11.73
C GLN A 9 3.23 4.61 -11.20
N TRP A 10 4.07 3.57 -11.20
CA TRP A 10 5.45 3.71 -10.74
C TRP A 10 6.29 4.41 -11.81
N LYS A 11 7.26 5.20 -11.37
CA LYS A 11 8.31 5.70 -12.28
C LYS A 11 9.15 4.51 -12.74
N MET A 12 9.23 4.30 -14.05
CA MET A 12 9.83 3.08 -14.64
C MET A 12 11.28 2.86 -14.22
N ASP A 13 12.05 3.93 -14.09
CA ASP A 13 13.46 3.87 -13.73
C ASP A 13 13.71 3.83 -12.22
N HIS A 14 12.65 3.80 -11.39
CA HIS A 14 12.74 3.80 -9.93
C HIS A 14 12.05 2.59 -9.29
N ILE A 15 11.65 1.59 -10.07
CA ILE A 15 10.88 0.45 -9.54
C ILE A 15 11.66 -0.31 -8.47
N GLU A 16 12.95 -0.58 -8.69
CA GLU A 16 13.75 -1.30 -7.71
C GLU A 16 13.94 -0.52 -6.41
N GLN A 17 14.16 0.79 -6.51
CA GLN A 17 14.26 1.66 -5.35
C GLN A 17 12.93 1.72 -4.59
N ALA A 18 11.82 1.80 -5.32
CA ALA A 18 10.48 1.80 -4.72
C ALA A 18 10.21 0.49 -3.97
N ALA A 19 10.56 -0.65 -4.57
CA ALA A 19 10.39 -1.96 -3.94
C ALA A 19 11.24 -2.08 -2.67
N ALA A 20 12.49 -1.64 -2.70
CA ALA A 20 13.37 -1.65 -1.54
C ALA A 20 12.83 -0.76 -0.42
N PHE A 21 12.38 0.45 -0.77
CA PHE A 21 11.79 1.38 0.20
C PHE A 21 10.50 0.82 0.80
N PHE A 22 9.65 0.24 -0.02
CA PHE A 22 8.40 -0.38 0.46
C PHE A 22 8.70 -1.51 1.44
N ARG A 23 9.61 -2.41 1.10
CA ARG A 23 9.99 -3.54 1.95
C ARG A 23 10.58 -3.07 3.27
N ASP A 24 11.55 -2.15 3.23
CA ASP A 24 12.36 -1.82 4.38
C ASP A 24 11.70 -0.77 5.28
N GLU A 25 10.96 0.17 4.70
CA GLU A 25 10.38 1.30 5.43
C GLU A 25 8.86 1.18 5.60
N VAL A 26 8.13 0.99 4.51
CA VAL A 26 6.65 1.02 4.56
C VAL A 26 6.10 -0.24 5.21
N ALA A 27 6.56 -1.42 4.81
CA ALA A 27 6.10 -2.68 5.38
C ALA A 27 6.46 -2.75 6.87
N THR A 28 7.63 -2.27 7.26
CA THR A 28 8.05 -2.20 8.66
C THR A 28 7.14 -1.29 9.47
N ALA A 29 6.81 -0.11 8.94
CA ALA A 29 5.88 0.81 9.60
C ALA A 29 4.47 0.23 9.71
N LEU A 30 3.99 -0.46 8.66
CA LEU A 30 2.67 -1.13 8.68
C LEU A 30 2.55 -2.14 9.80
N LYS A 31 3.61 -2.87 10.11
CA LYS A 31 3.61 -3.88 11.17
C LYS A 31 3.37 -3.29 12.56
N THR A 32 3.52 -1.99 12.73
CA THR A 32 3.22 -1.31 14.01
C THR A 32 1.74 -0.96 14.16
N GLN A 33 0.95 -1.06 13.09
CA GLN A 33 -0.45 -0.66 13.12
C GLN A 33 -1.34 -1.79 13.64
N PRO A 34 -2.26 -1.49 14.57
CA PRO A 34 -3.19 -2.49 15.07
C PRO A 34 -4.02 -3.11 13.95
N GLY A 35 -4.18 -4.43 13.98
CA GLY A 35 -5.01 -5.16 13.02
C GLY A 35 -4.38 -5.39 11.65
N PHE A 36 -3.15 -4.92 11.43
CA PHE A 36 -2.44 -5.20 10.18
C PHE A 36 -2.17 -6.70 10.05
N ALA A 37 -2.49 -7.28 8.89
CA ALA A 37 -2.28 -8.70 8.61
C ALA A 37 -1.10 -8.92 7.66
N ASN A 38 -1.16 -8.34 6.46
CA ASN A 38 -0.09 -8.46 5.49
C ASN A 38 -0.20 -7.38 4.41
N THR A 39 0.87 -7.24 3.62
CA THR A 39 0.89 -6.31 2.51
C THR A 39 1.66 -6.89 1.34
N ARG A 40 1.32 -6.44 0.13
CA ARG A 40 2.00 -6.81 -1.11
C ARG A 40 2.15 -5.58 -1.99
N MET A 41 3.29 -5.46 -2.63
CA MET A 41 3.53 -4.51 -3.70
C MET A 41 3.57 -5.27 -5.01
N LEU A 42 2.71 -4.89 -5.95
CA LEU A 42 2.60 -5.53 -7.26
C LEU A 42 3.09 -4.57 -8.33
N VAL A 43 3.82 -5.09 -9.30
CA VAL A 43 4.40 -4.26 -10.37
C VAL A 43 4.29 -5.00 -11.70
N ASP A 44 3.79 -4.30 -12.72
CA ASP A 44 3.95 -4.70 -14.11
C ASP A 44 5.20 -3.99 -14.64
N HIS A 45 6.27 -4.74 -14.85
CA HIS A 45 7.56 -4.17 -15.24
C HIS A 45 7.58 -3.60 -16.66
N GLU A 46 6.60 -3.94 -17.49
CA GLU A 46 6.51 -3.40 -18.85
C GLU A 46 5.86 -2.01 -18.88
N THR A 47 4.89 -1.78 -18.00
CA THR A 47 4.08 -0.54 -18.03
C THR A 47 4.33 0.37 -16.83
N GLY A 48 4.88 -0.16 -15.76
CA GLY A 48 4.99 0.54 -14.48
C GLY A 48 3.69 0.59 -13.69
N LYS A 49 2.61 -0.02 -14.18
CA LYS A 49 1.37 -0.13 -13.41
C LYS A 49 1.59 -1.01 -12.20
N GLY A 50 0.97 -0.66 -11.10
CA GLY A 50 1.10 -1.45 -9.89
C GLY A 50 0.01 -1.21 -8.88
N MET A 51 0.10 -1.99 -7.81
CA MET A 51 -0.80 -1.89 -6.68
C MET A 51 -0.02 -2.12 -5.40
N MET A 52 -0.46 -1.46 -4.34
CA MET A 52 -0.08 -1.81 -2.97
C MET A 52 -1.35 -2.32 -2.30
N VAL A 53 -1.32 -3.58 -1.89
CA VAL A 53 -2.47 -4.23 -1.23
C VAL A 53 -2.12 -4.41 0.23
N THR A 54 -2.97 -3.89 1.12
CA THR A 54 -2.80 -4.01 2.57
C THR A 54 -4.03 -4.70 3.15
N VAL A 55 -3.82 -5.78 3.88
CA VAL A 55 -4.88 -6.59 4.47
C VAL A 55 -4.95 -6.35 5.97
N TRP A 56 -6.18 -6.18 6.47
CA TRP A 56 -6.48 -5.80 7.85
C TRP A 56 -7.47 -6.80 8.47
N GLN A 57 -7.32 -7.08 9.76
CA GLN A 57 -8.20 -7.99 10.49
C GLN A 57 -9.62 -7.45 10.57
N GLY A 58 -9.77 -6.15 10.84
CA GLY A 58 -11.05 -5.49 10.99
C GLY A 58 -11.16 -4.22 10.18
N GLU A 59 -12.39 -3.86 9.81
CA GLU A 59 -12.68 -2.61 9.11
C GLU A 59 -12.28 -1.39 9.95
N ALA A 60 -12.51 -1.45 11.26
CA ALA A 60 -12.16 -0.36 12.17
C ALA A 60 -10.65 -0.09 12.16
N ASP A 61 -9.83 -1.13 12.09
CA ASP A 61 -8.37 -0.99 12.05
C ASP A 61 -7.92 -0.34 10.74
N LEU A 62 -8.51 -0.77 9.62
CA LEU A 62 -8.24 -0.17 8.32
C LEU A 62 -8.57 1.33 8.35
N LYS A 63 -9.77 1.68 8.84
CA LYS A 63 -10.21 3.06 8.93
C LYS A 63 -9.34 3.89 9.87
N ALA A 64 -8.93 3.32 11.00
CA ALA A 64 -8.05 4.00 11.95
C ALA A 64 -6.71 4.39 11.31
N SER A 65 -6.13 3.51 10.48
CA SER A 65 -4.87 3.80 9.77
C SER A 65 -5.00 4.95 8.76
N GLU A 66 -6.22 5.26 8.35
CA GLU A 66 -6.51 6.40 7.46
C GLU A 66 -6.77 7.68 8.25
N THR A 67 -7.50 7.59 9.34
CA THR A 67 -7.91 8.76 10.12
C THR A 67 -6.83 9.27 11.07
N ASN A 68 -5.87 8.43 11.47
CA ASN A 68 -4.78 8.83 12.36
C ASN A 68 -3.57 9.46 11.64
N GLY A 69 -3.65 9.63 10.32
CA GLY A 69 -2.59 10.23 9.51
C GLY A 69 -1.54 9.26 9.00
N PHE A 70 -1.60 7.99 9.40
CA PHE A 70 -0.59 6.99 9.02
C PHE A 70 -0.52 6.80 7.50
N LEU A 71 -1.67 6.56 6.86
CA LEU A 71 -1.72 6.35 5.41
C LEU A 71 -1.15 7.54 4.65
N GLN A 72 -1.57 8.75 5.03
CA GLN A 72 -1.13 9.98 4.37
C GLN A 72 0.38 10.14 4.48
N GLU A 73 0.96 9.84 5.62
CA GLU A 73 2.41 9.88 5.82
C GLU A 73 3.13 8.90 4.91
N GLN A 74 2.63 7.65 4.81
CA GLN A 74 3.26 6.65 3.94
C GLN A 74 3.14 7.03 2.47
N LEU A 75 1.99 7.54 2.03
CA LEU A 75 1.81 8.00 0.65
C LEU A 75 2.74 9.18 0.33
N LEU A 76 2.91 10.08 1.26
CA LEU A 76 3.84 11.21 1.08
C LEU A 76 5.28 10.72 0.90
N ARG A 77 5.72 9.76 1.71
CA ARG A 77 7.06 9.17 1.61
C ARG A 77 7.26 8.43 0.28
N LEU A 78 6.21 7.75 -0.22
CA LEU A 78 6.25 6.99 -1.47
C LEU A 78 6.09 7.88 -2.70
N SER A 79 5.63 9.12 -2.55
CA SER A 79 5.28 10.02 -3.67
C SER A 79 6.44 10.26 -4.63
N GLN A 80 7.67 10.19 -4.15
CA GLN A 80 8.86 10.31 -4.99
C GLN A 80 8.94 9.24 -6.09
N PHE A 81 8.28 8.10 -5.90
CA PHE A 81 8.30 6.99 -6.84
C PHE A 81 7.08 6.93 -7.75
N PHE A 82 6.08 7.81 -7.55
CA PHE A 82 4.86 7.82 -8.34
C PHE A 82 5.01 8.71 -9.56
N ALA A 83 4.60 8.20 -10.74
CA ALA A 83 4.53 8.98 -11.97
C ALA A 83 3.19 9.72 -12.11
N ALA A 84 2.19 9.34 -11.31
CA ALA A 84 0.85 9.95 -11.29
C ALA A 84 0.27 9.82 -9.89
N ALA A 85 -0.78 10.57 -9.60
CA ALA A 85 -1.48 10.50 -8.31
C ALA A 85 -2.09 9.10 -8.13
N PRO A 86 -1.92 8.49 -6.95
CA PRO A 86 -2.50 7.17 -6.66
C PRO A 86 -4.01 7.28 -6.42
N THR A 87 -4.71 6.16 -6.62
CA THR A 87 -6.11 6.01 -6.21
C THR A 87 -6.20 4.99 -5.09
N VAL A 88 -7.11 5.22 -4.15
CA VAL A 88 -7.28 4.37 -2.97
C VAL A 88 -8.68 3.78 -2.98
N ASP A 89 -8.76 2.46 -2.96
CA ASP A 89 -10.01 1.72 -2.89
C ASP A 89 -9.99 0.75 -1.70
N ARG A 90 -11.17 0.38 -1.21
CA ARG A 90 -11.34 -0.49 -0.05
C ARG A 90 -12.30 -1.60 -0.38
N TYR A 91 -11.97 -2.82 0.04
CA TYR A 91 -12.75 -4.00 -0.28
C TYR A 91 -12.89 -4.91 0.94
N THR A 92 -14.04 -5.58 1.04
CA THR A 92 -14.19 -6.74 1.91
C THR A 92 -13.58 -7.94 1.21
N ILE A 93 -12.77 -8.72 1.92
CA ILE A 93 -12.27 -9.98 1.38
C ILE A 93 -13.34 -11.04 1.60
N CYS A 94 -14.04 -11.41 0.53
CA CYS A 94 -15.13 -12.39 0.61
C CYS A 94 -14.64 -13.83 0.64
N VAL A 95 -13.50 -14.09 -0.02
CA VAL A 95 -12.90 -15.42 -0.10
C VAL A 95 -11.40 -15.29 0.05
N ASN A 96 -10.83 -16.08 0.93
CA ASN A 96 -9.39 -16.18 1.14
C ASN A 96 -9.03 -17.65 1.23
N ALA A 97 -8.94 -18.28 0.08
CA ALA A 97 -8.72 -19.72 -0.03
C ALA A 97 -7.24 -20.09 0.01
#